data_b57ca65e25eb36071ec7de5594572519
#
_entry.id   b57ca65e25eb36071ec7de5594572519
#
_cell.length_a   1.000
_cell.length_b   1.000
_cell.length_c   1.000
_cell.angle_alpha   90.00
_cell.angle_beta   90.00
_cell.angle_gamma   90.00
#
_symmetry.space_group_name_H-M   'P 1'
#
loop_
_entity.id
_entity.type
_entity.pdbx_description
1 polymer ?
#
loop_
_entity_poly.entity_id
_entity_poly.type
_entity_poly.pdbx_seq_one_letter_code
_entity_poly.pdbx_strand_id
1 'polypeptide(L)'
;MKYIFFLLIGLSLTLPAMVFGQRLSTRTGFVGFYSKTALEDIKAENNQVFAIIEPGTKKLAFSLLLKGFVFRKELMQEHFNENYVESDKYPKATFAGTYTGDVDVNKEGTYKVVVKGELNLHNTSKSVEAPAVLEVKAGHLIGATEFKAKPEDYNIGIPSLVRDKIDKEITVKVHIDCPITK
;
A
#
# COMPACT_ATOMS: atom_id res chain seq x y z
N MET A 1 -6.43 -18.48 -75.23
CA MET A 1 -7.08 -18.50 -73.91
C MET A 1 -5.99 -18.21 -72.85
N LYS A 2 -6.00 -17.01 -72.29
CA LYS A 2 -5.03 -16.60 -71.25
C LYS A 2 -5.74 -16.64 -69.89
N TYR A 3 -5.35 -17.54 -68.99
CA TYR A 3 -5.85 -17.62 -67.62
C TYR A 3 -5.05 -16.65 -66.75
N ILE A 4 -5.70 -15.61 -66.26
CA ILE A 4 -5.16 -14.67 -65.24
C ILE A 4 -5.45 -15.27 -63.87
N PHE A 5 -4.41 -15.72 -63.19
CA PHE A 5 -4.48 -16.21 -61.80
C PHE A 5 -4.42 -14.99 -60.83
N PHE A 6 -5.54 -14.64 -60.22
CA PHE A 6 -5.60 -13.62 -59.17
C PHE A 6 -5.12 -14.23 -57.85
N LEU A 7 -3.93 -13.82 -57.42
CA LEU A 7 -3.36 -14.16 -56.12
C LEU A 7 -3.95 -13.21 -55.06
N LEU A 8 -4.95 -13.68 -54.30
CA LEU A 8 -5.50 -12.97 -53.15
C LEU A 8 -4.54 -13.10 -51.98
N ILE A 9 -3.72 -12.05 -51.72
CA ILE A 9 -2.89 -11.94 -50.53
C ILE A 9 -3.80 -11.48 -49.38
N GLY A 10 -4.22 -12.44 -48.53
CA GLY A 10 -4.93 -12.17 -47.31
C GLY A 10 -4.03 -11.46 -46.29
N LEU A 11 -4.23 -10.16 -46.11
CA LEU A 11 -3.59 -9.37 -45.06
C LEU A 11 -4.17 -9.78 -43.70
N SER A 12 -3.50 -10.68 -42.98
CA SER A 12 -3.86 -11.06 -41.63
C SER A 12 -3.57 -9.91 -40.66
N LEU A 13 -4.61 -9.17 -40.27
CA LEU A 13 -4.54 -8.13 -39.28
C LEU A 13 -4.42 -8.79 -37.88
N THR A 14 -3.22 -8.97 -37.38
CA THR A 14 -3.00 -9.40 -35.98
C THR A 14 -3.29 -8.23 -35.05
N LEU A 15 -4.49 -8.21 -34.48
CA LEU A 15 -4.83 -7.28 -33.39
C LEU A 15 -3.97 -7.65 -32.16
N PRO A 16 -3.24 -6.68 -31.58
CA PRO A 16 -2.55 -6.93 -30.32
C PRO A 16 -3.59 -7.26 -29.25
N ALA A 17 -3.53 -8.46 -28.67
CA ALA A 17 -4.30 -8.80 -27.50
C ALA A 17 -3.86 -7.86 -26.36
N MET A 18 -4.73 -6.94 -25.94
CA MET A 18 -4.51 -6.19 -24.71
C MET A 18 -4.57 -7.18 -23.55
N VAL A 19 -3.41 -7.57 -23.06
CA VAL A 19 -3.31 -8.33 -21.81
C VAL A 19 -3.71 -7.35 -20.69
N PHE A 20 -4.96 -7.37 -20.28
CA PHE A 20 -5.39 -6.74 -19.05
C PHE A 20 -4.67 -7.46 -17.91
N GLY A 21 -3.67 -6.83 -17.35
CA GLY A 21 -2.97 -7.35 -16.19
C GLY A 21 -3.96 -7.63 -15.07
N GLN A 22 -3.89 -8.83 -14.47
CA GLN A 22 -4.73 -9.21 -13.34
C GLN A 22 -4.57 -8.20 -12.21
N ARG A 23 -5.70 -7.63 -11.74
CA ARG A 23 -5.76 -6.67 -10.65
C ARG A 23 -6.31 -7.35 -9.41
N LEU A 24 -5.49 -7.48 -8.38
CA LEU A 24 -5.86 -8.04 -7.10
C LEU A 24 -6.17 -6.91 -6.12
N SER A 25 -7.22 -7.05 -5.32
CA SER A 25 -7.60 -5.99 -4.38
C SER A 25 -8.24 -6.52 -3.12
N THR A 26 -8.14 -5.74 -2.05
CA THR A 26 -8.83 -5.96 -0.78
C THR A 26 -9.36 -4.63 -0.23
N ARG A 27 -10.38 -4.71 0.66
CA ARG A 27 -10.88 -3.57 1.43
C ARG A 27 -10.66 -3.73 2.93
N THR A 28 -10.11 -4.86 3.33
CA THR A 28 -9.88 -5.28 4.71
C THR A 28 -8.40 -5.44 5.01
N GLY A 29 -7.55 -4.70 4.30
CA GLY A 29 -6.13 -4.61 4.63
C GLY A 29 -5.93 -3.95 6.00
N PHE A 30 -4.76 -4.15 6.55
CA PHE A 30 -4.34 -3.66 7.86
C PHE A 30 -3.19 -2.68 7.73
N VAL A 31 -3.28 -1.58 8.46
CA VAL A 31 -2.14 -0.69 8.76
C VAL A 31 -2.14 -0.40 10.25
N GLY A 32 -1.03 -0.68 10.90
CA GLY A 32 -0.80 -0.29 12.28
C GLY A 32 0.43 0.62 12.39
N PHE A 33 0.40 1.57 13.32
CA PHE A 33 1.59 2.31 13.69
C PHE A 33 1.88 2.22 15.19
N TYR A 34 3.16 2.25 15.52
CA TYR A 34 3.67 1.97 16.86
C TYR A 34 4.75 2.99 17.20
N SER A 35 4.57 3.65 18.34
CA SER A 35 5.57 4.51 18.95
C SER A 35 5.87 3.97 20.33
N LYS A 36 7.12 3.68 20.61
CA LYS A 36 7.55 3.12 21.89
C LYS A 36 8.64 3.96 22.50
N THR A 37 8.34 4.54 23.66
CA THR A 37 9.32 5.27 24.49
C THR A 37 9.39 4.65 25.88
N ALA A 38 10.29 5.15 26.72
CA ALA A 38 10.35 4.73 28.12
C ALA A 38 9.12 5.17 28.95
N LEU A 39 8.37 6.17 28.46
CA LEU A 39 7.26 6.79 29.18
C LEU A 39 5.88 6.33 28.66
N GLU A 40 5.76 5.99 27.37
CA GLU A 40 4.47 5.66 26.77
C GLU A 40 4.63 4.69 25.59
N ASP A 41 3.73 3.71 25.50
CA ASP A 41 3.55 2.82 24.35
C ASP A 41 2.28 3.25 23.63
N ILE A 42 2.43 3.79 22.42
CA ILE A 42 1.31 4.18 21.57
C ILE A 42 1.17 3.15 20.47
N LYS A 43 -0.03 2.60 20.35
CA LYS A 43 -0.43 1.67 19.28
C LYS A 43 -1.75 2.13 18.71
N ALA A 44 -1.82 2.22 17.37
CA ALA A 44 -3.06 2.45 16.65
C ALA A 44 -3.15 1.54 15.44
N GLU A 45 -4.34 1.04 15.16
CA GLU A 45 -4.59 0.04 14.12
C GLU A 45 -5.81 0.41 13.29
N ASN A 46 -5.69 0.22 11.97
CA ASN A 46 -6.77 0.40 11.00
C ASN A 46 -6.91 -0.87 10.17
N ASN A 47 -8.08 -1.51 10.23
CA ASN A 47 -8.42 -2.73 9.49
C ASN A 47 -9.29 -2.46 8.25
N GLN A 48 -9.43 -1.19 7.83
CA GLN A 48 -10.24 -0.75 6.70
C GLN A 48 -9.36 -0.12 5.61
N VAL A 49 -8.31 -0.84 5.23
CA VAL A 49 -7.37 -0.38 4.23
C VAL A 49 -7.74 -0.95 2.87
N PHE A 50 -7.98 -0.08 1.91
CA PHE A 50 -8.13 -0.47 0.53
C PHE A 50 -6.73 -0.63 -0.09
N ALA A 51 -6.49 -1.78 -0.72
CA ALA A 51 -5.25 -2.06 -1.43
C ALA A 51 -5.55 -2.64 -2.81
N ILE A 52 -4.73 -2.26 -3.77
CA ILE A 52 -4.69 -2.83 -5.12
C ILE A 52 -3.25 -3.21 -5.43
N ILE A 53 -3.06 -4.40 -6.01
CA ILE A 53 -1.79 -4.86 -6.58
C ILE A 53 -2.05 -5.34 -8.01
N GLU A 54 -1.19 -4.95 -8.92
CA GLU A 54 -1.17 -5.38 -10.32
C GLU A 54 0.14 -6.16 -10.58
N PRO A 55 0.17 -7.48 -10.41
CA PRO A 55 1.40 -8.27 -10.53
C PRO A 55 2.09 -8.11 -11.88
N GLY A 56 1.33 -8.06 -12.97
CA GLY A 56 1.87 -7.93 -14.32
C GLY A 56 2.61 -6.62 -14.59
N THR A 57 2.23 -5.51 -13.91
CA THR A 57 2.90 -4.21 -14.02
C THR A 57 3.75 -3.87 -12.79
N LYS A 58 3.73 -4.74 -11.78
CA LYS A 58 4.40 -4.54 -10.48
C LYS A 58 3.95 -3.28 -9.75
N LYS A 59 2.78 -2.73 -10.08
CA LYS A 59 2.19 -1.55 -9.45
C LYS A 59 1.37 -1.93 -8.25
N LEU A 60 1.34 -1.04 -7.27
CA LEU A 60 0.49 -1.16 -6.09
C LEU A 60 0.05 0.20 -5.58
N ALA A 61 -1.13 0.23 -4.96
CA ALA A 61 -1.68 1.42 -4.35
C ALA A 61 -2.47 1.06 -3.09
N PHE A 62 -2.42 1.96 -2.10
CA PHE A 62 -3.14 1.84 -0.84
C PHE A 62 -3.87 3.13 -0.53
N SER A 63 -5.01 3.01 0.14
CA SER A 63 -5.76 4.15 0.65
C SER A 63 -6.49 3.75 1.93
N LEU A 64 -6.44 4.63 2.92
CA LEU A 64 -7.18 4.49 4.17
C LEU A 64 -7.72 5.83 4.66
N LEU A 65 -8.77 5.79 5.49
CA LEU A 65 -9.26 6.94 6.22
C LEU A 65 -8.49 7.06 7.55
N LEU A 66 -7.98 8.25 7.87
CA LEU A 66 -7.24 8.48 9.12
C LEU A 66 -8.13 8.31 10.35
N LYS A 67 -9.41 8.67 10.27
CA LYS A 67 -10.41 8.40 11.32
C LYS A 67 -10.67 6.90 11.59
N GLY A 68 -10.24 6.03 10.69
CA GLY A 68 -10.34 4.57 10.85
C GLY A 68 -9.29 3.96 11.78
N PHE A 69 -8.33 4.74 12.26
CA PHE A 69 -7.39 4.28 13.28
C PHE A 69 -8.06 4.18 14.65
N VAL A 70 -7.91 3.03 15.29
CA VAL A 70 -8.42 2.74 16.64
C VAL A 70 -7.25 2.69 17.62
N PHE A 71 -7.37 3.44 18.70
CA PHE A 71 -6.41 3.53 19.78
C PHE A 71 -6.94 2.83 21.04
N ARG A 72 -6.04 2.40 21.90
CA ARG A 72 -6.41 1.84 23.20
C ARG A 72 -7.07 2.88 24.14
N LYS A 73 -6.63 4.15 24.04
CA LYS A 73 -7.12 5.27 24.86
C LYS A 73 -7.85 6.25 23.94
N GLU A 74 -9.12 6.55 24.25
CA GLU A 74 -9.95 7.46 23.47
C GLU A 74 -9.34 8.84 23.30
N LEU A 75 -8.79 9.41 24.39
CA LEU A 75 -8.10 10.71 24.36
C LEU A 75 -6.92 10.73 23.38
N MET A 76 -6.19 9.62 23.23
CA MET A 76 -5.11 9.54 22.23
C MET A 76 -5.67 9.56 20.81
N GLN A 77 -6.79 8.90 20.58
CA GLN A 77 -7.47 8.90 19.28
C GLN A 77 -8.01 10.28 18.92
N GLU A 78 -8.57 10.99 19.89
CA GLU A 78 -9.01 12.38 19.73
C GLU A 78 -7.83 13.30 19.36
N HIS A 79 -6.76 13.30 20.15
CA HIS A 79 -5.55 14.08 19.87
C HIS A 79 -4.92 13.73 18.51
N PHE A 80 -4.89 12.44 18.14
CA PHE A 80 -4.41 12.02 16.84
C PHE A 80 -5.22 12.67 15.72
N ASN A 81 -6.54 12.60 15.80
CA ASN A 81 -7.43 13.11 14.76
C ASN A 81 -7.43 14.63 14.69
N GLU A 82 -7.43 15.32 15.82
CA GLU A 82 -7.63 16.78 15.87
C GLU A 82 -6.31 17.55 15.82
N ASN A 83 -5.29 17.11 16.56
CA ASN A 83 -4.09 17.90 16.79
C ASN A 83 -2.88 17.44 15.94
N TYR A 84 -2.83 16.15 15.53
CA TYR A 84 -1.68 15.63 14.79
C TYR A 84 -1.96 15.52 13.31
N VAL A 85 -2.95 14.71 12.91
CA VAL A 85 -3.21 14.47 11.49
C VAL A 85 -4.31 15.35 10.90
N GLU A 86 -5.01 16.13 11.74
CA GLU A 86 -6.12 17.00 11.34
C GLU A 86 -7.08 16.28 10.37
N SER A 87 -7.61 15.12 10.82
CA SER A 87 -8.32 14.17 9.94
C SER A 87 -9.61 14.73 9.30
N ASP A 88 -10.16 15.82 9.81
CA ASP A 88 -11.26 16.54 9.16
C ASP A 88 -10.80 17.31 7.92
N LYS A 89 -9.59 17.83 7.94
CA LYS A 89 -8.98 18.59 6.86
C LYS A 89 -8.23 17.68 5.88
N TYR A 90 -7.56 16.67 6.40
CA TYR A 90 -6.76 15.68 5.65
C TYR A 90 -7.27 14.27 5.94
N PRO A 91 -8.42 13.87 5.38
CA PRO A 91 -9.12 12.66 5.83
C PRO A 91 -8.43 11.33 5.45
N LYS A 92 -7.48 11.36 4.51
CA LYS A 92 -6.90 10.14 3.94
C LYS A 92 -5.39 10.12 4.00
N ALA A 93 -4.84 8.92 4.17
CA ALA A 93 -3.49 8.59 3.76
C ALA A 93 -3.54 7.71 2.51
N THR A 94 -2.62 7.94 1.56
CA THR A 94 -2.52 7.17 0.31
C THR A 94 -1.07 6.82 0.00
N PHE A 95 -0.87 5.67 -0.61
CA PHE A 95 0.42 5.28 -1.15
C PHE A 95 0.25 4.80 -2.58
N ALA A 96 1.15 5.19 -3.47
CA ALA A 96 1.22 4.69 -4.83
C ALA A 96 2.67 4.40 -5.20
N GLY A 97 2.92 3.22 -5.77
CA GLY A 97 4.28 2.82 -6.08
C GLY A 97 4.36 1.54 -6.89
N THR A 98 5.57 0.98 -6.87
CA THR A 98 5.90 -0.29 -7.53
C THR A 98 6.69 -1.18 -6.57
N TYR A 99 6.82 -2.45 -6.93
CA TYR A 99 7.78 -3.33 -6.26
C TYR A 99 8.77 -3.92 -7.26
N THR A 100 9.95 -4.26 -6.77
CA THR A 100 10.98 -4.98 -7.53
C THR A 100 11.00 -6.45 -7.11
N GLY A 101 11.41 -7.33 -8.00
CA GLY A 101 11.38 -8.78 -7.81
C GLY A 101 10.33 -9.42 -8.71
N ASP A 102 10.45 -10.72 -8.90
CA ASP A 102 9.52 -11.49 -9.72
C ASP A 102 8.58 -12.29 -8.83
N VAL A 103 7.28 -12.06 -8.98
CA VAL A 103 6.22 -12.72 -8.23
C VAL A 103 5.32 -13.45 -9.23
N ASP A 104 5.29 -14.76 -9.14
CA ASP A 104 4.39 -15.59 -9.93
C ASP A 104 3.13 -15.90 -9.09
N VAL A 105 2.05 -15.24 -9.40
CA VAL A 105 0.76 -15.41 -8.69
C VAL A 105 0.09 -16.76 -8.97
N ASN A 106 0.59 -17.54 -9.93
CA ASN A 106 0.09 -18.88 -10.24
C ASN A 106 0.87 -19.98 -9.50
N LYS A 107 1.94 -19.61 -8.78
CA LYS A 107 2.79 -20.55 -8.06
C LYS A 107 2.84 -20.19 -6.58
N GLU A 108 2.42 -21.13 -5.73
CA GLU A 108 2.57 -20.96 -4.28
C GLU A 108 4.02 -20.77 -3.90
N GLY A 109 4.27 -19.83 -2.99
CA GLY A 109 5.61 -19.50 -2.54
C GLY A 109 5.71 -18.17 -1.84
N THR A 110 6.88 -17.90 -1.29
CA THR A 110 7.21 -16.65 -0.59
C THR A 110 8.25 -15.89 -1.39
N TYR A 111 7.95 -14.65 -1.71
CA TYR A 111 8.73 -13.77 -2.57
C TYR A 111 9.18 -12.54 -1.76
N LYS A 112 10.49 -12.33 -1.68
CA LYS A 112 11.07 -11.12 -1.09
C LYS A 112 11.12 -10.04 -2.17
N VAL A 113 10.56 -8.89 -1.89
CA VAL A 113 10.47 -7.75 -2.80
C VAL A 113 10.91 -6.48 -2.09
N VAL A 114 11.20 -5.43 -2.85
CA VAL A 114 11.38 -4.07 -2.32
C VAL A 114 10.27 -3.22 -2.91
N VAL A 115 9.46 -2.63 -2.04
CA VAL A 115 8.41 -1.68 -2.41
C VAL A 115 8.98 -0.28 -2.40
N LYS A 116 8.70 0.51 -3.45
CA LYS A 116 9.11 1.91 -3.56
C LYS A 116 7.97 2.74 -4.13
N GLY A 117 7.70 3.89 -3.51
CA GLY A 117 6.62 4.77 -3.97
C GLY A 117 6.49 6.02 -3.11
N GLU A 118 5.39 6.74 -3.32
CA GLU A 118 5.07 7.99 -2.63
C GLU A 118 3.96 7.75 -1.61
N LEU A 119 4.26 8.03 -0.34
CA LEU A 119 3.27 8.08 0.74
C LEU A 119 2.81 9.53 0.91
N ASN A 120 1.51 9.77 0.70
CA ASN A 120 0.88 11.04 1.02
C ASN A 120 0.15 10.92 2.35
N LEU A 121 0.56 11.73 3.30
CA LEU A 121 -0.01 11.85 4.64
C LEU A 121 -0.02 13.33 5.02
N HIS A 122 -1.12 13.81 5.62
CA HIS A 122 -1.25 15.21 6.05
C HIS A 122 -0.92 16.20 4.92
N ASN A 123 -1.42 15.91 3.70
CA ASN A 123 -1.18 16.66 2.47
C ASN A 123 0.30 16.82 2.07
N THR A 124 1.17 15.97 2.56
CA THR A 124 2.60 15.96 2.25
C THR A 124 3.00 14.61 1.67
N SER A 125 3.66 14.62 0.52
CA SER A 125 4.15 13.41 -0.15
C SER A 125 5.63 13.21 0.13
N LYS A 126 5.99 11.98 0.50
CA LYS A 126 7.39 11.55 0.70
C LYS A 126 7.62 10.20 0.04
N SER A 127 8.78 10.05 -0.54
CA SER A 127 9.23 8.76 -1.06
C SER A 127 9.50 7.79 0.08
N VAL A 128 8.96 6.59 -0.03
CA VAL A 128 9.19 5.48 0.90
C VAL A 128 9.74 4.30 0.13
N GLU A 129 10.76 3.68 0.67
CA GLU A 129 11.33 2.42 0.19
C GLU A 129 11.42 1.45 1.35
N ALA A 130 10.86 0.25 1.20
CA ALA A 130 10.80 -0.74 2.26
C ALA A 130 10.92 -2.17 1.73
N PRO A 131 11.61 -3.07 2.45
CA PRO A 131 11.55 -4.49 2.18
C PRO A 131 10.14 -5.01 2.47
N ALA A 132 9.65 -5.90 1.64
CA ALA A 132 8.36 -6.52 1.81
C ALA A 132 8.41 -8.02 1.45
N VAL A 133 7.43 -8.74 1.93
CA VAL A 133 7.22 -10.14 1.60
C VAL A 133 5.85 -10.27 0.95
N LEU A 134 5.81 -10.91 -0.22
CA LEU A 134 4.58 -11.33 -0.87
C LEU A 134 4.52 -12.86 -0.81
N GLU A 135 3.42 -13.42 -0.31
CA GLU A 135 3.19 -14.87 -0.24
C GLU A 135 1.98 -15.21 -1.12
N VAL A 136 2.17 -16.18 -2.02
CA VAL A 136 1.06 -16.79 -2.77
C VAL A 136 0.70 -18.09 -2.09
N LYS A 137 -0.51 -18.18 -1.55
CA LYS A 137 -0.99 -19.33 -0.79
C LYS A 137 -2.49 -19.47 -0.87
N ALA A 138 -2.96 -20.70 -1.12
CA ALA A 138 -4.38 -21.05 -1.12
C ALA A 138 -5.27 -20.13 -1.98
N GLY A 139 -4.76 -19.64 -3.11
CA GLY A 139 -5.49 -18.74 -4.00
C GLY A 139 -5.51 -17.27 -3.53
N HIS A 140 -4.62 -16.89 -2.63
CA HIS A 140 -4.47 -15.53 -2.12
C HIS A 140 -3.06 -15.00 -2.36
N LEU A 141 -2.95 -13.70 -2.59
CA LEU A 141 -1.71 -12.93 -2.51
C LEU A 141 -1.71 -12.16 -1.20
N ILE A 142 -0.87 -12.60 -0.27
CA ILE A 142 -0.70 -12.01 1.05
C ILE A 142 0.56 -11.15 1.03
N GLY A 143 0.47 -9.91 1.49
CA GLY A 143 1.59 -8.99 1.52
C GLY A 143 1.84 -8.45 2.92
N ALA A 144 3.10 -8.34 3.31
CA ALA A 144 3.52 -7.74 4.58
C ALA A 144 4.77 -6.89 4.41
N THR A 145 4.78 -5.73 5.06
CA THR A 145 5.96 -4.86 5.17
C THR A 145 5.97 -4.10 6.49
N GLU A 146 7.17 -3.71 6.90
CA GLU A 146 7.39 -2.82 8.04
C GLU A 146 8.41 -1.76 7.63
N PHE A 147 8.12 -0.51 7.95
CA PHE A 147 9.03 0.62 7.73
C PHE A 147 8.89 1.66 8.83
N LYS A 148 9.80 2.64 8.84
CA LYS A 148 9.75 3.76 9.77
C LYS A 148 9.36 5.05 9.05
N ALA A 149 8.52 5.85 9.71
CA ALA A 149 8.13 7.18 9.25
C ALA A 149 8.36 8.21 10.36
N LYS A 150 8.80 9.40 9.99
CA LYS A 150 8.95 10.52 10.93
C LYS A 150 7.77 11.46 10.78
N PRO A 151 7.02 11.77 11.84
CA PRO A 151 5.90 12.72 11.76
C PRO A 151 6.30 14.08 11.17
N GLU A 152 7.50 14.57 11.51
CA GLU A 152 8.03 15.84 11.00
C GLU A 152 8.18 15.88 9.47
N ASP A 153 8.46 14.74 8.82
CA ASP A 153 8.55 14.65 7.35
C ASP A 153 7.20 14.93 6.67
N TYR A 154 6.11 14.78 7.40
CA TYR A 154 4.74 15.00 6.93
C TYR A 154 4.10 16.26 7.53
N ASN A 155 4.92 17.20 8.02
CA ASN A 155 4.46 18.43 8.68
C ASN A 155 3.52 18.16 9.88
N ILE A 156 3.68 17.02 10.55
CA ILE A 156 2.95 16.69 11.78
C ILE A 156 3.79 17.14 12.97
N GLY A 157 3.39 18.23 13.59
CA GLY A 157 4.09 18.81 14.73
C GLY A 157 3.81 18.07 16.02
N ILE A 158 4.84 17.67 16.75
CA ILE A 158 4.73 17.09 18.10
C ILE A 158 5.02 18.18 19.14
N PRO A 159 4.03 18.58 19.97
CA PRO A 159 4.22 19.59 21.00
C PRO A 159 5.35 19.21 21.98
N SER A 160 6.14 20.19 22.43
CA SER A 160 7.28 19.96 23.31
C SER A 160 6.92 19.23 24.61
N LEU A 161 5.73 19.49 25.14
CA LEU A 161 5.21 18.88 26.38
C LEU A 161 5.06 17.35 26.33
N VAL A 162 4.83 16.79 25.13
CA VAL A 162 4.62 15.34 24.93
C VAL A 162 5.72 14.69 24.09
N ARG A 163 6.75 15.43 23.73
CA ARG A 163 7.82 14.96 22.84
C ARG A 163 8.55 13.73 23.37
N ASP A 164 8.73 13.62 24.66
CA ASP A 164 9.41 12.47 25.29
C ASP A 164 8.51 11.21 25.35
N LYS A 165 7.21 11.36 25.06
CA LYS A 165 6.23 10.27 25.03
C LYS A 165 6.00 9.69 23.63
N ILE A 166 6.52 10.35 22.59
CA ILE A 166 6.34 9.96 21.20
C ILE A 166 7.71 9.75 20.56
N ASP A 167 7.94 8.58 19.99
CA ASP A 167 9.18 8.29 19.27
C ASP A 167 9.30 9.21 18.04
N LYS A 168 10.52 9.63 17.74
CA LYS A 168 10.82 10.40 16.53
C LYS A 168 10.58 9.60 15.25
N GLU A 169 10.73 8.27 15.33
CA GLU A 169 10.53 7.35 14.22
C GLU A 169 9.43 6.35 14.56
N ILE A 170 8.28 6.54 13.97
CA ILE A 170 7.13 5.68 14.16
C ILE A 170 7.27 4.43 13.29
N THR A 171 7.14 3.25 13.89
CA THR A 171 7.11 1.99 13.14
C THR A 171 5.73 1.80 12.51
N VAL A 172 5.67 1.64 11.20
CA VAL A 172 4.45 1.37 10.43
C VAL A 172 4.48 -0.07 9.93
N LYS A 173 3.42 -0.83 10.22
CA LYS A 173 3.23 -2.21 9.74
C LYS A 173 2.04 -2.25 8.79
N VAL A 174 2.22 -2.90 7.66
CA VAL A 174 1.17 -3.10 6.66
C VAL A 174 0.99 -4.59 6.41
N HIS A 175 -0.26 -5.02 6.36
CA HIS A 175 -0.62 -6.38 5.95
C HIS A 175 -1.83 -6.34 5.02
N ILE A 176 -1.78 -7.13 3.97
CA ILE A 176 -2.90 -7.29 3.03
C ILE A 176 -3.12 -8.75 2.70
N ASP A 177 -4.35 -9.06 2.39
CA ASP A 177 -4.78 -10.36 1.87
C ASP A 177 -5.74 -10.11 0.69
N CYS A 178 -5.27 -10.43 -0.51
CA CYS A 178 -6.00 -10.21 -1.76
C CYS A 178 -6.33 -11.56 -2.41
N PRO A 179 -7.62 -11.88 -2.63
CA PRO A 179 -7.97 -13.10 -3.36
C PRO A 179 -7.48 -13.01 -4.83
N ILE A 180 -6.88 -14.11 -5.30
CA ILE A 180 -6.48 -14.27 -6.70
C ILE A 180 -7.70 -14.78 -7.46
N THR A 181 -8.46 -13.86 -8.06
CA THR A 181 -9.58 -14.23 -8.93
C THR A 181 -9.06 -14.67 -10.29
N LYS A 182 -9.46 -15.86 -10.72
CA LYS A 182 -9.16 -16.39 -12.07
C LYS A 182 -10.05 -15.74 -13.11
#